data_cc96cabf1c49e2369cd9ec0e2514493b
#
_entry.id   cc96cabf1c49e2369cd9ec0e2514493b
#
_cell.length_a   1.000
_cell.length_b   1.000
_cell.length_c   1.000
_cell.angle_alpha   90.00
_cell.angle_beta   90.00
_cell.angle_gamma   90.00
#
_symmetry.space_group_name_H-M   'P 1'
#
loop_
_entity.id
_entity.type
_entity.pdbx_description
1 polymer ?
#
loop_
_entity_poly.entity_id
_entity_poly.type
_entity_poly.pdbx_seq_one_letter_code
_entity_poly.pdbx_strand_id
1 'polypeptide(L)'
;FNVRAGHLIVPVGLTNTHHEPVNFFGTYRPEGETTILPSTWHETGIEFFGSFGRGYATFDYQALVVVGLNANGFDRNNWVAGGKQGFFEVDNFTSPAYVARLDYRGVPGLRIGGSFYYCVNTASNSDKVATYAGVKAPLRIYTVDGQYKNKYVTARTNFVFGNLTGATAISNKNKGLSNSSPYTRVVQVAKRAVSYAGEVGINLRSICNDSKKVPVIYPFARYEYYNPQEEGEKGQLPMDKRNQVSMWTAGLNWYALPNLVVKADYMTRQIGTGKVFGKGKYNSENEFSIGIAYVGWFIKK
;
A
#
# COMPACT_ATOMS: atom_id res chain seq x y z
N PHE A 1 4.38 10.93 -25.19
CA PHE A 1 5.61 10.38 -24.63
C PHE A 1 6.32 11.46 -23.86
N ASN A 2 6.58 11.23 -22.57
CA ASN A 2 7.26 12.13 -21.67
C ASN A 2 8.34 11.37 -20.90
N VAL A 3 9.36 12.08 -20.42
CA VAL A 3 10.44 11.54 -19.60
C VAL A 3 10.64 12.46 -18.41
N ARG A 4 10.84 11.89 -17.23
CA ARG A 4 11.31 12.61 -16.05
C ARG A 4 12.37 11.80 -15.30
N ALA A 5 13.28 12.50 -14.64
CA ALA A 5 14.34 11.90 -13.85
C ALA A 5 14.44 12.64 -12.51
N GLY A 6 14.84 11.94 -11.46
CA GLY A 6 14.98 12.48 -10.12
C GLY A 6 14.35 11.57 -9.08
N HIS A 7 13.79 12.16 -8.01
CA HIS A 7 13.10 11.45 -6.94
C HIS A 7 11.62 11.30 -7.32
N LEU A 8 11.22 10.09 -7.68
CA LEU A 8 9.97 9.78 -8.36
C LEU A 8 9.04 8.96 -7.48
N ILE A 9 7.74 9.20 -7.58
CA ILE A 9 6.72 8.32 -6.97
C ILE A 9 6.75 6.97 -7.69
N VAL A 10 6.88 5.88 -6.96
CA VAL A 10 6.79 4.52 -7.49
C VAL A 10 5.32 4.15 -7.65
N PRO A 11 4.79 3.96 -8.88
CA PRO A 11 3.36 3.83 -9.14
C PRO A 11 2.84 2.40 -8.89
N VAL A 12 3.13 1.87 -7.69
CA VAL A 12 2.71 0.53 -7.25
C VAL A 12 1.62 0.69 -6.20
N GLY A 13 0.47 0.06 -6.44
CA GLY A 13 -0.72 0.17 -5.60
C GLY A 13 -1.55 1.44 -5.88
N LEU A 14 -2.67 1.54 -5.18
CA LEU A 14 -3.60 2.65 -5.29
C LEU A 14 -3.29 3.76 -4.28
N THR A 15 -3.03 3.39 -3.03
CA THR A 15 -2.89 4.32 -1.92
C THR A 15 -1.62 5.16 -2.06
N ASN A 16 -0.54 4.57 -2.56
CA ASN A 16 0.72 5.28 -2.72
C ASN A 16 0.62 6.50 -3.65
N THR A 17 -0.09 6.36 -4.75
CA THR A 17 -0.29 7.43 -5.75
C THR A 17 -1.42 8.39 -5.39
N HIS A 18 -2.29 8.04 -4.42
CA HIS A 18 -3.47 8.80 -4.02
C HIS A 18 -3.57 8.91 -2.49
N HIS A 19 -2.47 9.27 -1.85
CA HIS A 19 -2.33 9.21 -0.40
C HIS A 19 -2.90 10.41 0.37
N GLU A 20 -3.37 11.46 -0.31
CA GLU A 20 -3.99 12.60 0.36
C GLU A 20 -5.32 12.20 1.02
N PRO A 21 -5.60 12.74 2.21
CA PRO A 21 -6.80 12.36 2.97
C PRO A 21 -8.14 12.60 2.27
N VAL A 22 -8.21 13.43 1.26
CA VAL A 22 -9.43 13.66 0.47
C VAL A 22 -9.70 12.55 -0.55
N ASN A 23 -8.72 11.68 -0.81
CA ASN A 23 -8.80 10.62 -1.80
C ASN A 23 -9.35 9.30 -1.28
N PHE A 24 -9.58 9.16 0.02
CA PHE A 24 -10.17 7.97 0.64
C PHE A 24 -11.18 8.37 1.71
N PHE A 25 -12.14 7.48 2.01
CA PHE A 25 -13.23 7.81 2.92
C PHE A 25 -12.84 7.72 4.39
N GLY A 26 -12.12 6.70 4.83
CA GLY A 26 -11.75 6.55 6.23
C GLY A 26 -10.95 7.71 6.79
N THR A 27 -10.95 7.89 8.09
CA THR A 27 -10.08 8.84 8.80
C THR A 27 -8.62 8.47 8.58
N TYR A 28 -8.31 7.16 8.57
CA TYR A 28 -7.00 6.62 8.21
C TYR A 28 -6.96 6.08 6.79
N ARG A 29 -5.75 6.08 6.24
CA ARG A 29 -5.45 5.40 4.95
C ARG A 29 -5.81 3.92 5.04
N PRO A 30 -6.10 3.26 3.90
CA PRO A 30 -6.16 1.82 3.86
C PRO A 30 -4.88 1.20 4.45
N GLU A 31 -5.04 0.38 5.49
CA GLU A 31 -3.92 -0.12 6.28
C GLU A 31 -3.11 -1.19 5.53
N GLY A 32 -3.81 -2.08 4.81
CA GLY A 32 -3.18 -3.26 4.26
C GLY A 32 -2.10 -2.97 3.21
N GLU A 33 -2.36 -2.08 2.26
CA GLU A 33 -1.36 -1.69 1.26
C GLU A 33 -0.17 -0.99 1.91
N THR A 34 -0.42 -0.05 2.84
CA THR A 34 0.64 0.73 3.50
C THR A 34 1.42 -0.05 4.55
N THR A 35 0.92 -1.23 4.95
CA THR A 35 1.64 -2.15 5.83
C THR A 35 2.65 -2.99 5.06
N ILE A 36 2.27 -3.54 3.90
CA ILE A 36 3.14 -4.46 3.16
C ILE A 36 4.03 -3.79 2.12
N LEU A 37 3.66 -2.58 1.67
CA LEU A 37 4.44 -1.76 0.75
C LEU A 37 4.93 -0.48 1.44
N PRO A 38 6.04 0.12 0.98
CA PRO A 38 6.47 1.42 1.48
C PRO A 38 5.36 2.47 1.38
N SER A 39 5.10 3.17 2.47
CA SER A 39 4.17 4.30 2.48
C SER A 39 4.84 5.53 1.89
N THR A 40 4.11 6.31 1.09
CA THR A 40 4.68 7.45 0.33
C THR A 40 5.97 7.04 -0.39
N TRP A 41 5.85 5.98 -1.18
CA TRP A 41 6.99 5.34 -1.82
C TRP A 41 7.54 6.19 -2.96
N HIS A 42 8.73 6.71 -2.75
CA HIS A 42 9.49 7.47 -3.73
C HIS A 42 10.89 6.85 -3.83
N GLU A 43 11.44 6.82 -5.03
CA GLU A 43 12.80 6.34 -5.28
C GLU A 43 13.47 7.21 -6.35
N THR A 44 14.79 7.27 -6.31
CA THR A 44 15.58 7.96 -7.34
C THR A 44 15.62 7.13 -8.62
N GLY A 45 15.38 7.76 -9.78
CA GLY A 45 15.40 7.03 -11.05
C GLY A 45 14.95 7.84 -12.25
N ILE A 46 14.55 7.11 -13.29
CA ILE A 46 14.04 7.66 -14.56
C ILE A 46 12.70 7.00 -14.87
N GLU A 47 11.77 7.81 -15.34
CA GLU A 47 10.42 7.39 -15.73
C GLU A 47 10.09 7.83 -17.15
N PHE A 48 9.48 6.92 -17.88
CA PHE A 48 8.83 7.12 -19.16
C PHE A 48 7.34 7.01 -18.99
N PHE A 49 6.56 8.01 -19.39
CA PHE A 49 5.13 8.02 -19.18
C PHE A 49 4.37 8.75 -20.29
N GLY A 50 3.11 8.45 -20.39
CA GLY A 50 2.24 9.08 -21.38
C GLY A 50 0.87 8.43 -21.46
N SER A 51 0.12 8.82 -22.48
CA SER A 51 -1.21 8.28 -22.77
C SER A 51 -1.26 7.86 -24.22
N PHE A 52 -2.05 6.84 -24.52
CA PHE A 52 -2.33 6.39 -25.89
C PHE A 52 -3.77 5.91 -26.01
N GLY A 53 -4.18 5.74 -27.26
CA GLY A 53 -5.55 5.34 -27.59
C GLY A 53 -6.50 6.52 -27.81
N ARG A 54 -7.79 6.21 -28.01
CA ARG A 54 -8.85 7.19 -28.27
C ARG A 54 -10.23 6.66 -27.84
N GLY A 55 -11.09 7.56 -27.35
CA GLY A 55 -12.44 7.20 -26.93
C GLY A 55 -12.44 6.14 -25.83
N TYR A 56 -13.17 5.05 -26.03
CA TYR A 56 -13.22 3.95 -25.06
C TYR A 56 -11.94 3.14 -24.93
N ALA A 57 -10.96 3.31 -25.81
CA ALA A 57 -9.68 2.64 -25.76
C ALA A 57 -8.56 3.61 -25.32
N THR A 58 -8.78 4.37 -24.27
CA THR A 58 -7.79 5.32 -23.70
C THR A 58 -7.06 4.70 -22.52
N PHE A 59 -5.72 4.76 -22.60
CA PHE A 59 -4.82 4.20 -21.60
C PHE A 59 -3.74 5.19 -21.22
N ASP A 60 -3.31 5.15 -19.94
CA ASP A 60 -2.08 5.79 -19.48
C ASP A 60 -1.04 4.70 -19.17
N TYR A 61 0.22 4.99 -19.43
CA TYR A 61 1.32 4.08 -19.08
C TYR A 61 2.41 4.81 -18.31
N GLN A 62 3.09 4.05 -17.45
CA GLN A 62 4.29 4.46 -16.72
C GLN A 62 5.28 3.29 -16.75
N ALA A 63 6.54 3.56 -17.05
CA ALA A 63 7.63 2.59 -17.01
C ALA A 63 8.84 3.26 -16.34
N LEU A 64 9.34 2.67 -15.25
CA LEU A 64 10.42 3.26 -14.46
C LEU A 64 11.58 2.29 -14.30
N VAL A 65 12.77 2.87 -14.22
CA VAL A 65 13.95 2.24 -13.64
C VAL A 65 14.37 3.08 -12.45
N VAL A 66 14.28 2.49 -11.26
CA VAL A 66 14.50 3.19 -9.98
C VAL A 66 15.45 2.41 -9.09
N VAL A 67 15.91 3.03 -8.03
CA VAL A 67 16.63 2.34 -6.95
C VAL A 67 15.75 1.22 -6.40
N GLY A 68 16.33 0.03 -6.23
CA GLY A 68 15.60 -1.12 -5.71
C GLY A 68 15.51 -1.12 -4.19
N LEU A 69 14.49 -1.78 -3.64
CA LEU A 69 14.33 -1.93 -2.19
C LEU A 69 15.54 -2.64 -1.57
N ASN A 70 15.83 -2.27 -0.33
CA ASN A 70 16.92 -2.79 0.50
C ASN A 70 16.41 -3.85 1.47
N ALA A 71 16.89 -5.09 1.35
CA ALA A 71 16.49 -6.21 2.19
C ALA A 71 16.78 -6.04 3.69
N ASN A 72 17.67 -5.12 4.07
CA ASN A 72 17.96 -4.84 5.48
C ASN A 72 16.74 -4.32 6.26
N GLY A 73 15.81 -3.67 5.57
CA GLY A 73 14.55 -3.15 6.14
C GLY A 73 13.39 -4.15 6.13
N PHE A 74 13.58 -5.38 5.63
CA PHE A 74 12.49 -6.36 5.55
C PHE A 74 12.25 -7.04 6.89
N ASP A 75 10.98 -7.17 7.27
CA ASP A 75 10.60 -7.78 8.53
C ASP A 75 9.32 -8.63 8.45
N ARG A 76 8.91 -9.23 9.57
CA ARG A 76 7.72 -10.08 9.64
C ARG A 76 6.40 -9.33 9.67
N ASN A 77 6.41 -8.08 10.16
CA ASN A 77 5.18 -7.32 10.39
C ASN A 77 4.80 -6.50 9.17
N ASN A 78 5.83 -5.96 8.48
CA ASN A 78 5.68 -5.01 7.39
C ASN A 78 6.22 -5.54 6.05
N TRP A 79 6.58 -6.80 5.99
CA TRP A 79 7.14 -7.47 4.82
C TRP A 79 8.30 -6.67 4.20
N VAL A 80 8.08 -5.94 3.09
CA VAL A 80 9.12 -5.16 2.40
C VAL A 80 9.02 -3.66 2.62
N ALA A 81 8.03 -3.20 3.38
CA ALA A 81 7.75 -1.76 3.54
C ALA A 81 8.93 -0.95 4.09
N GLY A 82 9.72 -1.54 5.00
CA GLY A 82 10.91 -0.89 5.57
C GLY A 82 12.12 -0.86 4.63
N GLY A 83 12.03 -1.41 3.42
CA GLY A 83 13.14 -1.47 2.47
C GLY A 83 13.33 -0.25 1.58
N LYS A 84 12.51 0.78 1.73
CA LYS A 84 12.59 2.04 0.97
C LYS A 84 13.91 2.75 1.22
N GLN A 85 14.56 3.28 0.15
CA GLN A 85 15.83 4.00 0.23
C GLN A 85 15.68 5.52 0.05
N GLY A 86 14.58 6.01 -0.42
CA GLY A 86 14.35 7.38 -0.88
C GLY A 86 14.27 8.47 0.21
N PHE A 87 15.30 8.64 1.05
CA PHE A 87 15.37 9.66 2.11
C PHE A 87 16.40 10.77 1.85
N PHE A 88 16.77 11.00 0.58
CA PHE A 88 17.84 11.95 0.22
C PHE A 88 19.23 11.57 0.77
N GLU A 89 19.39 10.35 1.22
CA GLU A 89 20.65 9.75 1.62
C GLU A 89 21.34 9.12 0.39
N VAL A 90 22.48 8.51 0.62
CA VAL A 90 23.20 7.77 -0.44
C VAL A 90 22.38 6.53 -0.81
N ASP A 91 21.71 6.59 -1.96
CA ASP A 91 20.97 5.46 -2.52
C ASP A 91 21.93 4.39 -3.06
N ASN A 92 21.72 3.14 -2.65
CA ASN A 92 22.46 2.01 -3.19
C ASN A 92 21.77 1.49 -4.46
N PHE A 93 22.32 1.81 -5.62
CA PHE A 93 21.80 1.43 -6.93
C PHE A 93 22.42 0.13 -7.50
N THR A 94 22.92 -0.75 -6.63
CA THR A 94 23.59 -2.00 -7.06
C THR A 94 22.61 -2.93 -7.80
N SER A 95 21.35 -2.98 -7.39
CA SER A 95 20.30 -3.72 -8.07
C SER A 95 19.08 -2.84 -8.29
N PRO A 96 18.94 -2.28 -9.50
CA PRO A 96 17.79 -1.45 -9.84
C PRO A 96 16.48 -2.24 -9.77
N ALA A 97 15.39 -1.51 -9.63
CA ALA A 97 14.06 -2.03 -9.81
C ALA A 97 13.44 -1.51 -11.10
N TYR A 98 12.70 -2.38 -11.74
CA TYR A 98 11.91 -2.11 -12.94
C TYR A 98 10.44 -2.06 -12.56
N VAL A 99 9.78 -0.98 -12.92
CA VAL A 99 8.36 -0.76 -12.60
C VAL A 99 7.58 -0.49 -13.87
N ALA A 100 6.43 -1.12 -14.00
CA ALA A 100 5.50 -0.86 -15.09
C ALA A 100 4.10 -0.69 -14.53
N ARG A 101 3.35 0.28 -15.04
CA ARG A 101 1.93 0.51 -14.75
C ARG A 101 1.16 0.82 -16.03
N LEU A 102 -0.04 0.27 -16.10
CA LEU A 102 -1.01 0.56 -17.15
C LEU A 102 -2.37 0.87 -16.52
N ASP A 103 -2.97 1.99 -16.90
CA ASP A 103 -4.28 2.42 -16.45
C ASP A 103 -5.24 2.55 -17.63
N TYR A 104 -6.37 1.88 -17.59
CA TYR A 104 -7.49 2.08 -18.49
C TYR A 104 -8.38 3.24 -18.01
N ARG A 105 -8.70 4.17 -18.91
CA ARG A 105 -9.55 5.35 -18.63
C ARG A 105 -10.60 5.62 -19.69
N GLY A 106 -10.95 4.65 -20.50
CA GLY A 106 -11.87 4.82 -21.63
C GLY A 106 -13.32 5.11 -21.24
N VAL A 107 -13.72 4.80 -20.01
CA VAL A 107 -15.08 5.08 -19.51
C VAL A 107 -15.04 6.24 -18.53
N PRO A 108 -15.88 7.30 -18.71
CA PRO A 108 -15.94 8.42 -17.77
C PRO A 108 -16.18 7.98 -16.33
N GLY A 109 -15.34 8.45 -15.43
CA GLY A 109 -15.39 8.10 -14.00
C GLY A 109 -14.80 6.76 -13.64
N LEU A 110 -14.43 5.90 -14.59
CA LEU A 110 -13.79 4.60 -14.36
C LEU A 110 -12.29 4.68 -14.65
N ARG A 111 -11.49 4.19 -13.71
CA ARG A 111 -10.07 3.89 -13.88
C ARG A 111 -9.82 2.47 -13.38
N ILE A 112 -9.17 1.65 -14.19
CA ILE A 112 -8.70 0.31 -13.80
C ILE A 112 -7.20 0.29 -14.08
N GLY A 113 -6.39 0.05 -13.05
CA GLY A 113 -4.94 0.05 -13.13
C GLY A 113 -4.34 -1.28 -12.74
N GLY A 114 -3.20 -1.59 -13.34
CA GLY A 114 -2.36 -2.69 -12.91
C GLY A 114 -0.91 -2.25 -12.89
N SER A 115 -0.15 -2.67 -11.88
CA SER A 115 1.28 -2.41 -11.81
C SER A 115 2.09 -3.64 -11.48
N PHE A 116 3.34 -3.62 -11.92
CA PHE A 116 4.34 -4.63 -11.67
C PHE A 116 5.64 -3.96 -11.22
N TYR A 117 6.23 -4.49 -10.15
CA TYR A 117 7.54 -4.10 -9.65
C TYR A 117 8.45 -5.32 -9.61
N TYR A 118 9.67 -5.18 -10.11
CA TYR A 118 10.69 -6.22 -10.08
C TYR A 118 12.04 -5.66 -9.69
N CYS A 119 12.61 -6.14 -8.58
CA CYS A 119 14.00 -5.90 -8.19
C CYS A 119 14.78 -7.21 -8.30
N VAL A 120 15.90 -7.19 -9.02
CA VAL A 120 16.68 -8.40 -9.32
C VAL A 120 17.27 -9.01 -8.05
N ASN A 121 17.79 -8.18 -7.14
CA ASN A 121 18.37 -8.65 -5.89
C ASN A 121 18.32 -7.56 -4.80
N THR A 122 17.31 -7.60 -3.96
CA THR A 122 17.17 -6.65 -2.85
C THR A 122 18.27 -6.74 -1.79
N ALA A 123 18.94 -7.88 -1.68
CA ALA A 123 20.04 -8.10 -0.75
C ALA A 123 21.31 -7.32 -1.15
N SER A 124 21.56 -7.10 -2.45
CA SER A 124 22.71 -6.34 -2.94
C SER A 124 22.57 -4.82 -2.78
N ASN A 125 21.37 -4.34 -2.45
CA ASN A 125 21.13 -2.92 -2.15
C ASN A 125 21.40 -2.57 -0.68
N SER A 126 21.82 -3.53 0.13
CA SER A 126 22.14 -3.28 1.55
C SER A 126 23.52 -2.63 1.69
N ASP A 127 23.63 -1.65 2.59
CA ASP A 127 24.90 -1.06 3.02
C ASP A 127 25.77 -2.07 3.75
N LYS A 128 25.15 -3.13 4.28
CA LYS A 128 25.79 -4.26 4.95
C LYS A 128 26.17 -5.35 3.94
N VAL A 129 26.90 -5.01 2.89
CA VAL A 129 27.26 -5.91 1.79
C VAL A 129 27.85 -7.24 2.28
N ALA A 130 28.75 -7.20 3.26
CA ALA A 130 29.35 -8.42 3.82
C ALA A 130 28.33 -9.34 4.51
N THR A 131 27.29 -8.76 5.15
CA THR A 131 26.22 -9.52 5.81
C THR A 131 25.38 -10.30 4.80
N TYR A 132 25.12 -9.73 3.62
CA TYR A 132 24.29 -10.32 2.58
C TYR A 132 25.09 -10.99 1.46
N ALA A 133 26.40 -11.16 1.63
CA ALA A 133 27.24 -11.82 0.65
C ALA A 133 26.66 -13.18 0.22
N GLY A 134 26.50 -13.38 -1.09
CA GLY A 134 25.95 -14.60 -1.68
C GLY A 134 24.42 -14.76 -1.58
N VAL A 135 23.69 -13.85 -0.92
CA VAL A 135 22.24 -13.91 -0.86
C VAL A 135 21.63 -13.42 -2.16
N LYS A 136 20.74 -14.23 -2.74
CA LYS A 136 19.92 -13.87 -3.91
C LYS A 136 18.48 -13.67 -3.44
N ALA A 137 17.98 -12.44 -3.59
CA ALA A 137 16.67 -12.05 -3.08
C ALA A 137 15.85 -11.25 -4.12
N PRO A 138 15.48 -11.87 -5.25
CA PRO A 138 14.60 -11.23 -6.21
C PRO A 138 13.22 -11.02 -5.60
N LEU A 139 12.69 -9.81 -5.84
CA LEU A 139 11.38 -9.38 -5.35
C LEU A 139 10.47 -9.06 -6.54
N ARG A 140 9.24 -9.56 -6.49
CA ARG A 140 8.16 -9.26 -7.45
C ARG A 140 6.93 -8.80 -6.71
N ILE A 141 6.34 -7.71 -7.15
CA ILE A 141 5.08 -7.19 -6.62
C ILE A 141 4.13 -6.94 -7.79
N TYR A 142 2.90 -7.41 -7.65
CA TYR A 142 1.81 -7.23 -8.61
C TYR A 142 0.68 -6.52 -7.92
N THR A 143 0.11 -5.52 -8.59
CA THR A 143 -1.09 -4.85 -8.08
C THR A 143 -2.15 -4.73 -9.16
N VAL A 144 -3.41 -4.79 -8.74
CA VAL A 144 -4.56 -4.41 -9.56
C VAL A 144 -5.43 -3.50 -8.72
N ASP A 145 -5.82 -2.37 -9.28
CA ASP A 145 -6.67 -1.41 -8.60
C ASP A 145 -7.76 -0.87 -9.50
N GLY A 146 -8.84 -0.39 -8.90
CA GLY A 146 -9.97 0.18 -9.58
C GLY A 146 -10.54 1.37 -8.82
N GLN A 147 -10.95 2.37 -9.57
CA GLN A 147 -11.68 3.52 -9.06
C GLN A 147 -12.87 3.79 -9.97
N TYR A 148 -14.02 4.02 -9.36
CA TYR A 148 -15.20 4.47 -10.05
C TYR A 148 -15.82 5.66 -9.31
N LYS A 149 -16.07 6.74 -10.04
CA LYS A 149 -16.72 7.92 -9.48
C LYS A 149 -17.73 8.47 -10.45
N ASN A 150 -18.95 8.56 -10.00
CA ASN A 150 -20.00 9.29 -10.69
C ASN A 150 -20.70 10.27 -9.73
N LYS A 151 -21.81 10.85 -10.17
CA LYS A 151 -22.62 11.78 -9.39
C LYS A 151 -23.10 11.17 -8.05
N TYR A 152 -23.43 9.87 -8.04
CA TYR A 152 -24.08 9.19 -6.92
C TYR A 152 -23.13 8.38 -6.05
N VAL A 153 -22.12 7.74 -6.66
CA VAL A 153 -21.29 6.72 -6.02
C VAL A 153 -19.82 7.01 -6.28
N THR A 154 -19.01 6.81 -5.26
CA THR A 154 -17.55 6.67 -5.38
C THR A 154 -17.16 5.32 -4.81
N ALA A 155 -16.48 4.52 -5.60
CA ALA A 155 -15.97 3.20 -5.19
C ALA A 155 -14.49 3.08 -5.54
N ARG A 156 -13.73 2.37 -4.70
CA ARG A 156 -12.31 2.06 -4.90
C ARG A 156 -12.03 0.64 -4.45
N THR A 157 -11.10 0.00 -5.14
CA THR A 157 -10.61 -1.32 -4.76
C THR A 157 -9.14 -1.44 -5.11
N ASN A 158 -8.39 -2.21 -4.34
CA ASN A 158 -7.02 -2.57 -4.66
C ASN A 158 -6.72 -4.00 -4.25
N PHE A 159 -5.80 -4.61 -4.96
CA PHE A 159 -5.23 -5.92 -4.66
C PHE A 159 -3.72 -5.82 -4.82
N VAL A 160 -2.98 -6.33 -3.84
CA VAL A 160 -1.52 -6.40 -3.84
C VAL A 160 -1.10 -7.84 -3.57
N PHE A 161 -0.23 -8.35 -4.41
CA PHE A 161 0.40 -9.65 -4.25
C PHE A 161 1.90 -9.51 -4.41
N GLY A 162 2.64 -9.98 -3.41
CA GLY A 162 4.09 -9.92 -3.41
C GLY A 162 4.75 -11.29 -3.27
N ASN A 163 5.90 -11.46 -3.94
CA ASN A 163 6.72 -12.68 -3.87
C ASN A 163 8.20 -12.31 -3.73
N LEU A 164 8.81 -12.78 -2.64
CA LEU A 164 10.21 -12.62 -2.31
C LEU A 164 10.88 -13.99 -2.30
N THR A 165 11.85 -14.19 -3.16
CA THR A 165 12.72 -15.39 -3.12
C THR A 165 13.88 -15.15 -2.16
N GLY A 166 14.38 -16.20 -1.49
CA GLY A 166 15.47 -16.07 -0.52
C GLY A 166 15.03 -15.48 0.83
N ALA A 167 13.73 -15.49 1.13
CA ALA A 167 13.16 -14.98 2.36
C ALA A 167 13.78 -15.62 3.62
N THR A 168 14.11 -16.90 3.57
CA THR A 168 14.83 -17.62 4.65
C THR A 168 16.23 -17.04 4.88
N ALA A 169 16.98 -16.79 3.80
CA ALA A 169 18.32 -16.23 3.91
C ALA A 169 18.29 -14.80 4.48
N ILE A 170 17.35 -13.95 4.00
CA ILE A 170 17.15 -12.59 4.55
C ILE A 170 16.78 -12.66 6.03
N SER A 171 15.82 -13.51 6.40
CA SER A 171 15.38 -13.68 7.78
C SER A 171 16.55 -14.04 8.71
N ASN A 172 17.43 -14.92 8.27
CA ASN A 172 18.62 -15.32 9.02
C ASN A 172 19.65 -14.18 9.17
N LYS A 173 19.76 -13.29 8.18
CA LYS A 173 20.66 -12.14 8.21
C LYS A 173 20.12 -10.97 9.05
N ASN A 174 18.79 -10.80 9.08
CA ASN A 174 18.12 -9.72 9.82
C ASN A 174 17.92 -10.03 11.32
N LYS A 175 18.38 -11.15 11.82
CA LYS A 175 18.19 -11.57 13.23
C LYS A 175 18.68 -10.58 14.28
N GLY A 176 19.66 -9.77 14.00
CA GLY A 176 20.07 -8.60 14.80
C GLY A 176 20.53 -8.82 16.24
N LEU A 177 20.41 -10.04 16.79
CA LEU A 177 20.86 -10.41 18.13
C LEU A 177 22.05 -11.38 18.07
N SER A 178 23.00 -11.27 18.99
CA SER A 178 24.10 -12.22 19.11
C SER A 178 23.57 -13.62 19.46
N ASN A 179 24.28 -14.66 19.03
CA ASN A 179 23.94 -16.05 19.35
C ASN A 179 23.93 -16.36 20.86
N SER A 180 24.46 -15.48 21.68
CA SER A 180 24.51 -15.57 23.16
C SER A 180 23.29 -14.93 23.82
N SER A 181 22.41 -14.28 23.08
CA SER A 181 21.16 -13.70 23.64
C SER A 181 20.16 -14.80 23.97
N PRO A 182 19.61 -14.86 25.20
CA PRO A 182 18.53 -15.78 25.53
C PRO A 182 17.21 -15.41 24.78
N TYR A 183 17.12 -14.23 24.20
CA TYR A 183 15.98 -13.76 23.45
C TYR A 183 16.29 -13.77 21.95
N THR A 184 15.93 -14.84 21.28
CA THR A 184 16.05 -14.90 19.82
C THR A 184 14.98 -14.02 19.19
N ARG A 185 15.39 -12.91 18.60
CA ARG A 185 14.49 -12.13 17.74
C ARG A 185 14.27 -12.90 16.44
N VAL A 186 13.13 -13.57 16.34
CA VAL A 186 12.75 -14.24 15.10
C VAL A 186 12.23 -13.19 14.14
N VAL A 187 13.11 -12.69 13.26
CA VAL A 187 12.69 -11.89 12.11
C VAL A 187 12.42 -12.87 10.98
N GLN A 188 11.14 -13.17 10.74
CA GLN A 188 10.77 -14.15 9.75
C GLN A 188 10.01 -13.45 8.62
N VAL A 189 10.78 -12.94 7.65
CA VAL A 189 10.21 -12.34 6.44
C VAL A 189 9.57 -13.46 5.62
N ALA A 190 8.34 -13.28 5.19
CA ALA A 190 7.64 -14.26 4.40
C ALA A 190 8.05 -14.22 2.92
N LYS A 191 7.92 -15.37 2.26
CA LYS A 191 8.03 -15.49 0.81
C LYS A 191 6.92 -14.75 0.09
N ARG A 192 5.69 -14.79 0.62
CA ARG A 192 4.51 -14.14 0.04
C ARG A 192 3.82 -13.23 1.03
N ALA A 193 3.35 -12.11 0.51
CA ALA A 193 2.44 -11.20 1.20
C ALA A 193 1.27 -10.85 0.30
N VAL A 194 0.12 -10.57 0.90
CA VAL A 194 -1.11 -10.22 0.19
C VAL A 194 -1.87 -9.12 0.93
N SER A 195 -2.49 -8.22 0.17
CA SER A 195 -3.45 -7.25 0.69
C SER A 195 -4.54 -7.00 -0.33
N TYR A 196 -5.77 -6.83 0.13
CA TYR A 196 -6.85 -6.32 -0.69
C TYR A 196 -7.80 -5.46 0.13
N ALA A 197 -8.36 -4.47 -0.53
CA ALA A 197 -9.33 -3.56 0.05
C ALA A 197 -10.40 -3.17 -0.96
N GLY A 198 -11.57 -2.82 -0.45
CA GLY A 198 -12.63 -2.21 -1.21
C GLY A 198 -13.41 -1.23 -0.35
N GLU A 199 -13.67 -0.03 -0.90
CA GLU A 199 -14.51 0.97 -0.24
C GLU A 199 -15.54 1.53 -1.21
N VAL A 200 -16.71 1.86 -0.68
CA VAL A 200 -17.81 2.49 -1.43
C VAL A 200 -18.47 3.55 -0.57
N GLY A 201 -18.73 4.71 -1.17
CA GLY A 201 -19.48 5.79 -0.55
C GLY A 201 -20.54 6.33 -1.48
N ILE A 202 -21.66 6.77 -0.92
CA ILE A 202 -22.86 7.21 -1.62
C ILE A 202 -23.10 8.68 -1.35
N ASN A 203 -23.25 9.49 -2.40
CA ASN A 203 -23.55 10.93 -2.28
C ASN A 203 -25.04 11.18 -1.96
N LEU A 204 -25.35 11.46 -0.70
CA LEU A 204 -26.72 11.69 -0.27
C LEU A 204 -27.38 12.89 -0.96
N ARG A 205 -26.64 13.97 -1.21
CA ARG A 205 -27.18 15.13 -1.93
C ARG A 205 -27.71 14.76 -3.32
N SER A 206 -26.96 13.94 -4.05
CA SER A 206 -27.34 13.54 -5.39
C SER A 206 -28.54 12.59 -5.41
N ILE A 207 -28.70 11.75 -4.38
CA ILE A 207 -29.90 10.94 -4.21
C ILE A 207 -31.13 11.81 -3.93
N CYS A 208 -30.96 12.92 -3.19
CA CYS A 208 -32.01 13.88 -2.88
C CYS A 208 -32.16 14.95 -3.98
N ASN A 209 -32.04 14.56 -5.24
CA ASN A 209 -32.20 15.41 -6.42
C ASN A 209 -31.33 16.68 -6.43
N ASP A 210 -30.10 16.58 -5.93
CA ASP A 210 -29.12 17.68 -5.81
C ASP A 210 -29.62 18.91 -5.07
N SER A 211 -30.57 18.74 -4.16
CA SER A 211 -31.09 19.84 -3.36
C SER A 211 -29.95 20.53 -2.60
N LYS A 212 -29.79 21.83 -2.80
CA LYS A 212 -28.80 22.65 -2.07
C LYS A 212 -29.06 22.70 -0.55
N LYS A 213 -30.26 22.31 -0.10
CA LYS A 213 -30.60 22.19 1.32
C LYS A 213 -29.96 20.96 1.96
N VAL A 214 -29.62 19.94 1.18
CA VAL A 214 -28.94 18.73 1.65
C VAL A 214 -27.41 18.95 1.59
N PRO A 215 -26.69 18.80 2.68
CA PRO A 215 -25.21 18.88 2.66
C PRO A 215 -24.60 17.74 1.84
N VAL A 216 -23.38 17.93 1.35
CA VAL A 216 -22.64 16.87 0.66
C VAL A 216 -22.11 15.90 1.71
N ILE A 217 -22.82 14.81 1.93
CA ILE A 217 -22.45 13.76 2.87
C ILE A 217 -22.33 12.44 2.11
N TYR A 218 -21.27 11.69 2.42
CA TYR A 218 -21.05 10.33 1.94
C TYR A 218 -21.05 9.36 3.14
N PRO A 219 -22.14 8.64 3.43
CA PRO A 219 -22.02 7.39 4.14
C PRO A 219 -21.15 6.43 3.32
N PHE A 220 -20.26 5.72 3.99
CA PHE A 220 -19.36 4.78 3.34
C PHE A 220 -19.15 3.52 4.16
N ALA A 221 -18.72 2.47 3.47
CA ALA A 221 -18.19 1.26 4.07
C ALA A 221 -16.90 0.85 3.36
N ARG A 222 -15.96 0.26 4.12
CA ARG A 222 -14.69 -0.27 3.64
C ARG A 222 -14.42 -1.62 4.28
N TYR A 223 -13.96 -2.56 3.47
CA TYR A 223 -13.39 -3.80 3.94
C TYR A 223 -11.94 -3.89 3.52
N GLU A 224 -11.08 -4.38 4.43
CA GLU A 224 -9.65 -4.60 4.18
C GLU A 224 -9.24 -5.96 4.74
N TYR A 225 -8.33 -6.60 4.02
CA TYR A 225 -7.59 -7.76 4.48
C TYR A 225 -6.14 -7.62 4.07
N TYR A 226 -5.24 -7.97 4.98
CA TYR A 226 -3.84 -8.11 4.63
C TYR A 226 -3.15 -9.19 5.47
N ASN A 227 -2.10 -9.75 4.89
CA ASN A 227 -1.23 -10.70 5.55
C ASN A 227 0.21 -10.54 5.01
N PRO A 228 1.11 -9.89 5.77
CA PRO A 228 2.52 -9.78 5.42
C PRO A 228 3.26 -11.11 5.49
N GLN A 229 2.63 -12.14 6.09
CA GLN A 229 3.18 -13.49 6.25
C GLN A 229 2.24 -14.56 5.68
N GLU A 230 1.79 -14.38 4.43
CA GLU A 230 0.84 -15.30 3.78
C GLU A 230 1.42 -16.69 3.56
N GLU A 231 2.66 -16.76 3.09
CA GLU A 231 3.37 -18.03 2.87
C GLU A 231 4.85 -17.90 3.20
N GLY A 232 5.36 -18.85 3.96
CA GLY A 232 6.78 -19.00 4.23
C GLY A 232 7.55 -19.70 3.11
N GLU A 233 8.86 -19.53 3.09
CA GLU A 233 9.76 -20.31 2.26
C GLU A 233 10.09 -21.65 2.95
N LYS A 234 10.46 -22.67 2.17
CA LYS A 234 10.87 -23.97 2.72
C LYS A 234 11.99 -23.80 3.75
N GLY A 235 11.81 -24.41 4.91
CA GLY A 235 12.77 -24.34 6.04
C GLY A 235 12.52 -23.19 7.02
N GLN A 236 11.51 -22.35 6.80
CA GLN A 236 11.05 -21.38 7.78
C GLN A 236 10.14 -22.04 8.84
N LEU A 237 10.05 -21.41 10.01
CA LEU A 237 9.03 -21.73 11.01
C LEU A 237 7.63 -21.38 10.47
N PRO A 238 6.54 -21.94 11.03
CA PRO A 238 5.19 -21.53 10.67
C PRO A 238 5.00 -20.02 10.73
N MET A 239 4.30 -19.47 9.77
CA MET A 239 3.99 -18.04 9.72
C MET A 239 3.10 -17.62 10.88
N ASP A 240 3.33 -16.41 11.37
CA ASP A 240 2.63 -15.89 12.55
C ASP A 240 1.28 -15.30 12.16
N LYS A 241 0.19 -15.97 12.51
CA LYS A 241 -1.17 -15.54 12.23
C LYS A 241 -1.57 -14.21 12.91
N ARG A 242 -0.78 -13.73 13.88
CA ARG A 242 -1.01 -12.40 14.48
C ARG A 242 -0.83 -11.26 13.49
N ASN A 243 -0.14 -11.50 12.37
CA ASN A 243 0.06 -10.52 11.30
C ASN A 243 -1.06 -10.56 10.24
N GLN A 244 -1.92 -11.57 10.30
CA GLN A 244 -3.11 -11.64 9.45
C GLN A 244 -4.22 -10.78 10.04
N VAL A 245 -4.68 -9.79 9.30
CA VAL A 245 -5.66 -8.81 9.76
C VAL A 245 -6.79 -8.66 8.76
N SER A 246 -8.02 -8.59 9.27
CA SER A 246 -9.20 -8.18 8.52
C SER A 246 -9.93 -7.05 9.23
N MET A 247 -10.43 -6.09 8.47
CA MET A 247 -11.06 -4.89 9.02
C MET A 247 -12.33 -4.52 8.28
N TRP A 248 -13.32 -4.06 9.04
CA TRP A 248 -14.48 -3.33 8.54
C TRP A 248 -14.46 -1.92 9.08
N THR A 249 -14.61 -0.95 8.21
CA THR A 249 -14.77 0.47 8.58
C THR A 249 -16.05 0.99 7.95
N ALA A 250 -16.87 1.68 8.74
CA ALA A 250 -18.07 2.36 8.23
C ALA A 250 -18.16 3.75 8.86
N GLY A 251 -18.62 4.72 8.11
CA GLY A 251 -18.63 6.10 8.60
C GLY A 251 -19.29 7.09 7.65
N LEU A 252 -19.05 8.35 7.94
CA LEU A 252 -19.62 9.50 7.24
C LEU A 252 -18.52 10.50 6.90
N ASN A 253 -18.53 10.99 5.66
CA ASN A 253 -17.71 12.12 5.21
C ASN A 253 -18.62 13.28 4.86
N TRP A 254 -18.48 14.39 5.57
CA TRP A 254 -19.17 15.64 5.31
C TRP A 254 -18.22 16.63 4.62
N TYR A 255 -18.49 16.91 3.35
CA TYR A 255 -17.76 17.93 2.60
C TYR A 255 -18.41 19.30 2.87
N ALA A 256 -17.89 20.00 3.88
CA ALA A 256 -18.32 21.36 4.22
C ALA A 256 -17.97 22.35 3.10
N LEU A 257 -16.82 22.11 2.43
CA LEU A 257 -16.37 22.78 1.20
C LEU A 257 -15.86 21.68 0.22
N PRO A 258 -15.71 21.99 -1.08
CA PRO A 258 -15.17 21.02 -2.03
C PRO A 258 -13.81 20.45 -1.66
N ASN A 259 -13.02 21.19 -0.90
CA ASN A 259 -11.65 20.85 -0.46
C ASN A 259 -11.50 20.70 1.06
N LEU A 260 -12.62 20.74 1.82
CA LEU A 260 -12.65 20.54 3.28
C LEU A 260 -13.64 19.42 3.60
N VAL A 261 -13.15 18.33 4.15
CA VAL A 261 -13.96 17.19 4.60
C VAL A 261 -13.79 16.94 6.09
N VAL A 262 -14.91 16.78 6.77
CA VAL A 262 -14.98 16.25 8.15
C VAL A 262 -15.37 14.80 8.05
N LYS A 263 -14.62 13.93 8.70
CA LYS A 263 -14.77 12.48 8.68
C LYS A 263 -15.08 11.96 10.07
N ALA A 264 -15.94 10.97 10.14
CA ALA A 264 -16.18 10.20 11.37
C ALA A 264 -16.41 8.74 10.97
N ASP A 265 -15.69 7.83 11.56
CA ASP A 265 -15.83 6.41 11.28
C ASP A 265 -15.65 5.52 12.51
N TYR A 266 -16.20 4.33 12.39
CA TYR A 266 -16.03 3.24 13.33
C TYR A 266 -15.41 2.06 12.61
N MET A 267 -14.33 1.53 13.17
CA MET A 267 -13.55 0.42 12.63
C MET A 267 -13.61 -0.76 13.61
N THR A 268 -13.75 -1.96 13.05
CA THR A 268 -13.51 -3.22 13.76
C THR A 268 -12.34 -3.92 13.10
N ARG A 269 -11.30 -4.23 13.86
CA ARG A 269 -10.08 -4.88 13.40
C ARG A 269 -9.96 -6.24 14.05
N GLN A 270 -9.77 -7.29 13.26
CA GLN A 270 -9.65 -8.67 13.72
C GLN A 270 -8.27 -9.21 13.38
N ILE A 271 -7.52 -9.60 14.39
CA ILE A 271 -6.18 -10.20 14.28
C ILE A 271 -6.31 -11.72 14.31
N GLY A 272 -5.66 -12.40 13.37
CA GLY A 272 -5.86 -13.83 13.04
C GLY A 272 -5.46 -14.86 14.11
N THR A 273 -5.32 -14.49 15.38
CA THR A 273 -5.07 -15.46 16.46
C THR A 273 -5.70 -15.05 17.77
N GLY A 274 -6.50 -15.93 18.35
CA GLY A 274 -7.00 -15.81 19.72
C GLY A 274 -6.21 -16.62 20.75
N LYS A 275 -5.22 -17.41 20.32
CA LYS A 275 -4.52 -18.33 21.23
C LYS A 275 -3.60 -17.64 22.24
N VAL A 276 -3.17 -16.42 21.98
CA VAL A 276 -2.23 -15.70 22.85
C VAL A 276 -2.93 -15.05 24.03
N PHE A 277 -4.20 -14.65 23.89
CA PHE A 277 -4.91 -13.84 24.87
C PHE A 277 -6.26 -14.41 25.32
N GLY A 278 -6.65 -15.62 24.88
CA GLY A 278 -7.92 -16.20 25.30
C GLY A 278 -8.48 -17.30 24.39
N LYS A 279 -9.76 -17.62 24.60
CA LYS A 279 -10.45 -18.75 23.95
C LYS A 279 -10.95 -18.48 22.51
N GLY A 280 -10.82 -17.26 21.98
CA GLY A 280 -11.32 -16.87 20.66
C GLY A 280 -10.41 -17.25 19.50
N LYS A 281 -10.95 -17.20 18.29
CA LYS A 281 -10.16 -17.34 17.04
C LYS A 281 -9.45 -16.06 16.64
N TYR A 282 -9.93 -14.91 17.11
CA TYR A 282 -9.48 -13.58 16.74
C TYR A 282 -9.41 -12.68 17.96
N ASN A 283 -8.46 -11.76 17.96
CA ASN A 283 -8.48 -10.59 18.81
C ASN A 283 -9.18 -9.46 18.05
N SER A 284 -10.16 -8.83 18.67
CA SER A 284 -10.86 -7.67 18.12
C SER A 284 -10.34 -6.39 18.72
N GLU A 285 -10.02 -5.44 17.88
CA GLU A 285 -9.76 -4.04 18.25
C GLU A 285 -10.80 -3.18 17.57
N ASN A 286 -11.50 -2.36 18.35
CA ASN A 286 -12.53 -1.47 17.84
C ASN A 286 -12.08 -0.03 18.09
N GLU A 287 -12.28 0.83 17.11
CA GLU A 287 -11.89 2.22 17.19
C GLU A 287 -12.98 3.13 16.60
N PHE A 288 -13.22 4.25 17.28
CA PHE A 288 -13.99 5.37 16.73
C PHE A 288 -13.06 6.53 16.50
N SER A 289 -13.08 7.08 15.27
CA SER A 289 -12.18 8.13 14.85
C SER A 289 -12.93 9.33 14.26
N ILE A 290 -12.43 10.52 14.53
CA ILE A 290 -12.88 11.76 13.90
C ILE A 290 -11.66 12.46 13.32
N GLY A 291 -11.79 13.00 12.10
CA GLY A 291 -10.72 13.72 11.43
C GLY A 291 -11.24 14.85 10.56
N ILE A 292 -10.38 15.80 10.29
CA ILE A 292 -10.62 16.90 9.35
C ILE A 292 -9.48 16.89 8.34
N ALA A 293 -9.83 16.96 7.04
CA ALA A 293 -8.84 17.09 5.97
C ALA A 293 -9.15 18.29 5.09
N TYR A 294 -8.12 19.06 4.79
CA TYR A 294 -8.17 20.21 3.91
C TYR A 294 -7.05 20.10 2.87
N VAL A 295 -7.38 20.38 1.62
CA VAL A 295 -6.40 20.45 0.53
C VAL A 295 -6.56 21.80 -0.18
N GLY A 296 -5.54 22.64 -0.09
CA GLY A 296 -5.56 23.95 -0.72
C GLY A 296 -4.68 24.97 0.01
N TRP A 297 -4.73 26.22 -0.45
CA TRP A 297 -4.04 27.35 0.17
C TRP A 297 -5.00 28.08 1.12
N PHE A 298 -4.58 28.30 2.34
CA PHE A 298 -5.35 29.08 3.32
C PHE A 298 -5.40 30.57 2.98
N ILE A 299 -4.39 31.05 2.26
CA ILE A 299 -4.29 32.44 1.84
C ILE A 299 -4.33 32.48 0.31
N LYS A 300 -5.40 33.04 -0.24
CA LYS A 300 -5.41 33.43 -1.67
C LYS A 300 -4.58 34.73 -1.78
N LYS A 301 -3.55 34.69 -2.62
CA LYS A 301 -2.88 35.92 -3.05
C LYS A 301 -3.80 36.72 -3.97
#